data_d174ae6312e31633c90220a03b8c4ac7
#
_entry.id   d174ae6312e31633c90220a03b8c4ac7
#
_cell.length_a   1.000
_cell.length_b   1.000
_cell.length_c   1.000
_cell.angle_alpha   90.00
_cell.angle_beta   90.00
_cell.angle_gamma   90.00
#
_symmetry.space_group_name_H-M   'P 1'
#
loop_
_entity.id
_entity.type
_entity.pdbx_description
1 polymer ?
#
loop_
_entity_poly.entity_id
_entity_poly.type
_entity_poly.pdbx_seq_one_letter_code
_entity_poly.pdbx_strand_id
1 'polypeptide(L)'
;MTKEVKETVRYYLLLRAVSAFGVAFISAIYVTFLISKGLNLFEVNLVNFFFFTTLFICEIPTGAFADVFGRKLSFVLSCSLFALGLFVYGFSYSFWGFAAAEIIAAVGNTFASGAFQAWLIDRLKHQGYEGSIGHIFAKEHQIRSGVGIAAAIIGAFLADIQISLPWFVGGSVMAMGAVMAAIYMKEEEFVRQRFSFSQGVKSMVDTVKTSAQYGASNEVVRFILIMGVVQFFSVQAANMQWQPFFGQFLPNKTSFGFIFAGVAIAMMFGSAIAPWFLRKIKDERLSLVLCQLVIGVGIFLTVVFRNLTPALATYLIHEMARGMYNPLRDAYLNNNIPSKERATLISFGSISHHLGGMVGLLASGAMAEYMSIPTAWIVSGLILVITALFMLKSEKRN
;
A
#
# COMPACT_ATOMS: atom_id res chain seq x y z
N MET A 1 -8.38 -20.52 24.61
CA MET A 1 -8.96 -20.57 23.25
C MET A 1 -9.63 -21.92 23.05
N THR A 2 -10.93 -21.93 22.75
CA THR A 2 -11.66 -23.12 22.35
C THR A 2 -11.13 -23.71 21.05
N LYS A 3 -11.51 -24.97 20.72
CA LYS A 3 -11.09 -25.59 19.43
C LYS A 3 -11.60 -24.78 18.24
N GLU A 4 -12.82 -24.31 18.26
CA GLU A 4 -13.44 -23.49 17.21
C GLU A 4 -12.73 -22.17 16.99
N VAL A 5 -12.36 -21.44 18.05
CA VAL A 5 -11.61 -20.20 17.97
C VAL A 5 -10.24 -20.43 17.33
N LYS A 6 -9.54 -21.53 17.70
CA LYS A 6 -8.23 -21.88 17.07
C LYS A 6 -8.38 -22.17 15.58
N GLU A 7 -9.43 -22.86 15.17
CA GLU A 7 -9.73 -23.14 13.77
C GLU A 7 -10.04 -21.86 12.99
N THR A 8 -10.87 -20.97 13.53
CA THR A 8 -11.18 -19.67 12.91
C THR A 8 -9.91 -18.84 12.68
N VAL A 9 -9.07 -18.69 13.70
CA VAL A 9 -7.80 -17.95 13.57
C VAL A 9 -6.85 -18.61 12.59
N ARG A 10 -6.76 -19.94 12.58
CA ARG A 10 -5.93 -20.69 11.62
C ARG A 10 -6.39 -20.45 10.19
N TYR A 11 -7.69 -20.53 9.90
CA TYR A 11 -8.23 -20.28 8.56
C TYR A 11 -8.04 -18.83 8.14
N TYR A 12 -8.25 -17.87 9.03
CA TYR A 12 -7.95 -16.47 8.75
C TYR A 12 -6.49 -16.25 8.34
N LEU A 13 -5.55 -16.75 9.14
CA LEU A 13 -4.12 -16.61 8.84
C LEU A 13 -3.71 -17.33 7.57
N LEU A 14 -4.28 -18.51 7.30
CA LEU A 14 -4.01 -19.28 6.08
C LEU A 14 -4.52 -18.56 4.83
N LEU A 15 -5.77 -18.10 4.84
CA LEU A 15 -6.37 -17.36 3.72
C LEU A 15 -5.61 -16.06 3.46
N ARG A 16 -5.16 -15.39 4.53
CA ARG A 16 -4.34 -14.19 4.41
C ARG A 16 -2.96 -14.48 3.82
N ALA A 17 -2.34 -15.57 4.24
CA ALA A 17 -1.07 -16.02 3.67
C ALA A 17 -1.21 -16.34 2.17
N VAL A 18 -2.24 -17.09 1.77
CA VAL A 18 -2.49 -17.45 0.37
C VAL A 18 -2.74 -16.22 -0.49
N SER A 19 -3.61 -15.30 -0.04
CA SER A 19 -3.89 -14.07 -0.80
C SER A 19 -2.66 -13.17 -0.91
N ALA A 20 -1.89 -13.00 0.17
CA ALA A 20 -0.65 -12.24 0.14
C ALA A 20 0.41 -12.88 -0.77
N PHE A 21 0.52 -14.20 -0.75
CA PHE A 21 1.43 -14.95 -1.61
C PHE A 21 1.08 -14.73 -3.08
N GLY A 22 -0.20 -14.87 -3.45
CA GLY A 22 -0.66 -14.71 -4.84
C GLY A 22 -0.38 -13.31 -5.41
N VAL A 23 -0.66 -12.26 -4.61
CA VAL A 23 -0.41 -10.87 -5.04
C VAL A 23 1.08 -10.55 -5.14
N ALA A 24 1.90 -11.08 -4.23
CA ALA A 24 3.31 -10.68 -4.15
C ALA A 24 4.19 -11.26 -5.27
N PHE A 25 3.74 -12.28 -6.03
CA PHE A 25 4.49 -12.81 -7.17
C PHE A 25 4.90 -11.77 -8.19
N ILE A 26 4.07 -10.76 -8.41
CA ILE A 26 4.31 -9.71 -9.42
C ILE A 26 5.07 -8.50 -8.86
N SER A 27 5.16 -8.36 -7.53
CA SER A 27 5.62 -7.11 -6.89
C SER A 27 7.02 -6.69 -7.29
N ALA A 28 7.94 -7.63 -7.45
CA ALA A 28 9.33 -7.33 -7.78
C ALA A 28 9.58 -7.06 -9.29
N ILE A 29 8.58 -7.33 -10.17
CA ILE A 29 8.80 -7.30 -11.63
C ILE A 29 7.69 -6.58 -12.39
N TYR A 30 6.75 -5.95 -11.69
CA TYR A 30 5.54 -5.31 -12.26
C TYR A 30 5.87 -4.30 -13.37
N VAL A 31 6.71 -3.33 -13.09
CA VAL A 31 7.10 -2.28 -14.05
C VAL A 31 7.93 -2.86 -15.20
N THR A 32 8.89 -3.73 -14.88
CA THR A 32 9.73 -4.42 -15.88
C THR A 32 8.88 -5.23 -16.86
N PHE A 33 7.82 -5.90 -16.38
CA PHE A 33 6.88 -6.61 -17.23
C PHE A 33 6.18 -5.67 -18.22
N LEU A 34 5.56 -4.58 -17.73
CA LEU A 34 4.83 -3.64 -18.59
C LEU A 34 5.73 -3.01 -19.64
N ILE A 35 6.95 -2.61 -19.27
CA ILE A 35 7.96 -2.10 -20.22
C ILE A 35 8.32 -3.18 -21.25
N SER A 36 8.48 -4.44 -20.84
CA SER A 36 8.77 -5.56 -21.77
C SER A 36 7.64 -5.85 -22.76
N LYS A 37 6.44 -5.38 -22.47
CA LYS A 37 5.24 -5.45 -23.33
C LYS A 37 5.07 -4.20 -24.21
N GLY A 38 6.03 -3.27 -24.18
CA GLY A 38 6.07 -2.10 -25.06
C GLY A 38 5.47 -0.84 -24.49
N LEU A 39 5.07 -0.81 -23.21
CA LEU A 39 4.60 0.42 -22.58
C LEU A 39 5.78 1.32 -22.21
N ASN A 40 5.61 2.62 -22.43
CA ASN A 40 6.54 3.63 -21.93
C ASN A 40 6.30 3.93 -20.44
N LEU A 41 7.20 4.69 -19.80
CA LEU A 41 7.13 4.97 -18.36
C LEU A 41 5.88 5.76 -17.95
N PHE A 42 5.38 6.65 -18.81
CA PHE A 42 4.15 7.38 -18.54
C PHE A 42 2.93 6.44 -18.57
N GLU A 43 2.84 5.57 -19.58
CA GLU A 43 1.77 4.58 -19.72
C GLU A 43 1.77 3.60 -18.55
N VAL A 44 2.93 3.13 -18.09
CA VAL A 44 3.04 2.27 -16.89
C VAL A 44 2.45 2.95 -15.66
N ASN A 45 2.76 4.22 -15.44
CA ASN A 45 2.21 5.00 -14.33
C ASN A 45 0.71 5.23 -14.51
N LEU A 46 0.26 5.47 -15.74
CA LEU A 46 -1.16 5.67 -16.06
C LEU A 46 -1.98 4.39 -15.83
N VAL A 47 -1.44 3.22 -16.16
CA VAL A 47 -2.05 1.93 -15.82
C VAL A 47 -2.25 1.80 -14.31
N ASN A 48 -1.22 2.11 -13.52
CA ASN A 48 -1.33 2.09 -12.07
C ASN A 48 -2.27 3.18 -11.50
N PHE A 49 -2.38 4.32 -12.18
CA PHE A 49 -3.37 5.35 -11.85
C PHE A 49 -4.81 4.84 -11.97
N PHE A 50 -5.13 3.99 -12.96
CA PHE A 50 -6.45 3.35 -13.05
C PHE A 50 -6.73 2.45 -11.84
N PHE A 51 -5.72 1.76 -11.32
CA PHE A 51 -5.87 0.97 -10.10
C PHE A 51 -6.30 1.85 -8.91
N PHE A 52 -5.56 2.91 -8.61
CA PHE A 52 -5.88 3.79 -7.48
C PHE A 52 -7.20 4.54 -7.66
N THR A 53 -7.52 4.96 -8.88
CA THR A 53 -8.81 5.59 -9.20
C THR A 53 -9.97 4.63 -8.95
N THR A 54 -9.82 3.38 -9.38
CA THR A 54 -10.85 2.34 -9.17
C THR A 54 -11.00 2.00 -7.69
N LEU A 55 -9.89 1.89 -6.94
CA LEU A 55 -9.96 1.71 -5.49
C LEU A 55 -10.80 2.82 -4.85
N PHE A 56 -10.50 4.07 -5.18
CA PHE A 56 -11.19 5.23 -4.62
C PHE A 56 -12.70 5.23 -4.92
N ILE A 57 -13.07 4.90 -6.15
CA ILE A 57 -14.49 4.89 -6.58
C ILE A 57 -15.24 3.69 -6.01
N CYS A 58 -14.62 2.51 -5.97
CA CYS A 58 -15.30 1.27 -5.65
C CYS A 58 -15.33 0.92 -4.15
N GLU A 59 -14.55 1.61 -3.31
CA GLU A 59 -14.46 1.28 -1.87
C GLU A 59 -15.81 1.35 -1.16
N ILE A 60 -16.63 2.38 -1.44
CA ILE A 60 -17.97 2.52 -0.84
C ILE A 60 -18.94 1.46 -1.36
N PRO A 61 -19.12 1.24 -2.68
CA PRO A 61 -20.01 0.22 -3.20
C PRO A 61 -19.70 -1.19 -2.71
N THR A 62 -18.41 -1.54 -2.66
CA THR A 62 -18.00 -2.89 -2.26
C THR A 62 -18.06 -3.12 -0.76
N GLY A 63 -17.80 -2.09 0.06
CA GLY A 63 -18.08 -2.14 1.49
C GLY A 63 -19.56 -2.37 1.78
N ALA A 64 -20.43 -1.62 1.10
CA ALA A 64 -21.87 -1.82 1.14
C ALA A 64 -22.31 -3.22 0.72
N PHE A 65 -21.70 -3.77 -0.32
CA PHE A 65 -21.96 -5.13 -0.76
C PHE A 65 -21.64 -6.14 0.36
N ALA A 66 -20.53 -5.98 1.05
CA ALA A 66 -20.16 -6.85 2.17
C ALA A 66 -21.18 -6.82 3.32
N ASP A 67 -21.76 -5.64 3.61
CA ASP A 67 -22.76 -5.45 4.67
C ASP A 67 -24.14 -6.01 4.29
N VAL A 68 -24.44 -6.13 2.99
CA VAL A 68 -25.75 -6.64 2.49
C VAL A 68 -25.69 -8.13 2.14
N PHE A 69 -24.62 -8.60 1.53
CA PHE A 69 -24.52 -9.95 0.96
C PHE A 69 -23.61 -10.88 1.76
N GLY A 70 -22.87 -10.33 2.74
CA GLY A 70 -21.98 -11.08 3.62
C GLY A 70 -20.50 -10.92 3.26
N ARG A 71 -19.69 -11.05 4.29
CA ARG A 71 -18.24 -10.83 4.22
C ARG A 71 -17.51 -12.00 3.56
N LYS A 72 -18.03 -13.22 3.73
CA LYS A 72 -17.55 -14.43 3.05
C LYS A 72 -17.63 -14.25 1.53
N LEU A 73 -18.82 -13.92 1.02
CA LEU A 73 -19.03 -13.71 -0.41
C LEU A 73 -18.14 -12.60 -0.95
N SER A 74 -18.03 -11.51 -0.20
CA SER A 74 -17.15 -10.39 -0.54
C SER A 74 -15.69 -10.83 -0.69
N PHE A 75 -15.15 -11.62 0.24
CA PHE A 75 -13.78 -12.10 0.17
C PHE A 75 -13.57 -13.13 -0.96
N VAL A 76 -14.53 -14.00 -1.23
CA VAL A 76 -14.50 -14.92 -2.37
C VAL A 76 -14.45 -14.15 -3.69
N LEU A 77 -15.31 -13.14 -3.85
CA LEU A 77 -15.29 -12.24 -5.03
C LEU A 77 -13.97 -11.49 -5.15
N SER A 78 -13.43 -11.02 -4.03
CA SER A 78 -12.11 -10.38 -4.01
C SER A 78 -11.04 -11.25 -4.63
N CYS A 79 -10.88 -12.48 -4.12
CA CYS A 79 -9.88 -13.42 -4.62
C CYS A 79 -10.13 -13.80 -6.09
N SER A 80 -11.40 -14.00 -6.48
CA SER A 80 -11.78 -14.37 -7.85
C SER A 80 -11.49 -13.25 -8.86
N LEU A 81 -11.89 -12.03 -8.55
CA LEU A 81 -11.66 -10.86 -9.42
C LEU A 81 -10.17 -10.52 -9.51
N PHE A 82 -9.44 -10.61 -8.38
CA PHE A 82 -8.01 -10.38 -8.41
C PHE A 82 -7.28 -11.45 -9.26
N ALA A 83 -7.67 -12.72 -9.14
CA ALA A 83 -7.19 -13.81 -10.00
C ALA A 83 -7.46 -13.53 -11.47
N LEU A 84 -8.70 -13.11 -11.81
CA LEU A 84 -9.08 -12.74 -13.17
C LEU A 84 -8.21 -11.58 -13.69
N GLY A 85 -8.01 -10.54 -12.88
CA GLY A 85 -7.13 -9.42 -13.23
C GLY A 85 -5.71 -9.89 -13.56
N LEU A 86 -5.13 -10.78 -12.74
CA LEU A 86 -3.80 -11.34 -13.00
C LEU A 86 -3.76 -12.18 -14.29
N PHE A 87 -4.76 -12.98 -14.58
CA PHE A 87 -4.83 -13.72 -15.84
C PHE A 87 -4.96 -12.78 -17.04
N VAL A 88 -5.83 -11.76 -16.96
CA VAL A 88 -5.95 -10.75 -18.02
C VAL A 88 -4.61 -10.04 -18.24
N TYR A 89 -3.88 -9.70 -17.18
CA TYR A 89 -2.51 -9.17 -17.29
C TYR A 89 -1.58 -10.11 -18.06
N GLY A 90 -1.53 -11.38 -17.67
CA GLY A 90 -0.65 -12.38 -18.29
C GLY A 90 -0.89 -12.57 -19.79
N PHE A 91 -2.14 -12.42 -20.24
CA PHE A 91 -2.53 -12.53 -21.66
C PHE A 91 -2.52 -11.21 -22.42
N SER A 92 -2.39 -10.06 -21.74
CA SER A 92 -2.46 -8.74 -22.40
C SER A 92 -1.16 -8.36 -23.11
N TYR A 93 -1.35 -7.60 -24.21
CA TYR A 93 -0.27 -7.04 -25.03
C TYR A 93 -0.53 -5.57 -25.41
N SER A 94 -1.54 -4.94 -24.82
CA SER A 94 -1.91 -3.56 -25.13
C SER A 94 -2.15 -2.75 -23.86
N PHE A 95 -1.97 -1.45 -23.94
CA PHE A 95 -2.26 -0.51 -22.86
C PHE A 95 -3.67 -0.71 -22.28
N TRP A 96 -4.68 -0.79 -23.14
CA TRP A 96 -6.08 -0.95 -22.69
C TRP A 96 -6.35 -2.31 -22.02
N GLY A 97 -5.64 -3.37 -22.47
CA GLY A 97 -5.70 -4.67 -21.81
C GLY A 97 -5.13 -4.62 -20.40
N PHE A 98 -4.01 -3.93 -20.19
CA PHE A 98 -3.43 -3.73 -18.86
C PHE A 98 -4.28 -2.82 -17.99
N ALA A 99 -4.85 -1.74 -18.54
CA ALA A 99 -5.77 -0.87 -17.83
C ALA A 99 -7.03 -1.62 -17.36
N ALA A 100 -7.61 -2.48 -18.22
CA ALA A 100 -8.73 -3.33 -17.85
C ALA A 100 -8.35 -4.33 -16.74
N ALA A 101 -7.18 -4.95 -16.82
CA ALA A 101 -6.66 -5.87 -15.80
C ALA A 101 -6.50 -5.17 -14.44
N GLU A 102 -5.96 -3.95 -14.43
CA GLU A 102 -5.85 -3.14 -13.21
C GLU A 102 -7.20 -2.78 -12.60
N ILE A 103 -8.16 -2.37 -13.43
CA ILE A 103 -9.51 -2.06 -12.97
C ILE A 103 -10.14 -3.30 -12.33
N ILE A 104 -10.05 -4.46 -12.97
CA ILE A 104 -10.59 -5.74 -12.44
C ILE A 104 -9.91 -6.10 -11.12
N ALA A 105 -8.57 -6.04 -11.05
CA ALA A 105 -7.81 -6.33 -9.85
C ALA A 105 -8.12 -5.34 -8.71
N ALA A 106 -8.30 -4.04 -9.02
CA ALA A 106 -8.66 -3.02 -8.06
C ALA A 106 -10.05 -3.24 -7.47
N VAL A 107 -11.05 -3.56 -8.30
CA VAL A 107 -12.38 -3.95 -7.81
C VAL A 107 -12.27 -5.17 -6.90
N GLY A 108 -11.50 -6.19 -7.29
CA GLY A 108 -11.20 -7.34 -6.44
C GLY A 108 -10.60 -6.93 -5.08
N ASN A 109 -9.67 -6.00 -5.07
CA ASN A 109 -9.03 -5.51 -3.86
C ASN A 109 -10.04 -4.81 -2.92
N THR A 110 -10.93 -3.97 -3.45
CA THR A 110 -11.92 -3.26 -2.63
C THR A 110 -12.91 -4.20 -1.95
N PHE A 111 -13.25 -5.34 -2.54
CA PHE A 111 -14.08 -6.37 -1.91
C PHE A 111 -13.44 -7.01 -0.67
N ALA A 112 -12.10 -7.06 -0.57
CA ALA A 112 -11.41 -7.52 0.63
C ALA A 112 -11.26 -6.44 1.70
N SER A 113 -11.28 -5.15 1.30
CA SER A 113 -11.05 -4.03 2.20
C SER A 113 -12.07 -4.01 3.33
N GLY A 114 -11.59 -4.11 4.57
CA GLY A 114 -12.43 -4.15 5.76
C GLY A 114 -13.23 -5.44 5.97
N ALA A 115 -13.80 -6.03 4.91
CA ALA A 115 -14.69 -7.19 5.00
C ALA A 115 -14.02 -8.42 5.64
N PHE A 116 -12.79 -8.71 5.26
CA PHE A 116 -12.09 -9.89 5.75
C PHE A 116 -11.68 -9.78 7.23
N GLN A 117 -11.24 -8.60 7.67
CA GLN A 117 -10.95 -8.36 9.08
C GLN A 117 -12.22 -8.35 9.94
N ALA A 118 -13.28 -7.73 9.42
CA ALA A 118 -14.55 -7.69 10.07
C ALA A 118 -15.17 -9.09 10.23
N TRP A 119 -15.04 -9.99 9.22
CA TRP A 119 -15.44 -11.39 9.35
C TRP A 119 -14.75 -12.07 10.54
N LEU A 120 -13.43 -11.89 10.69
CA LEU A 120 -12.71 -12.45 11.84
C LEU A 120 -13.26 -11.93 13.17
N ILE A 121 -13.42 -10.61 13.27
CA ILE A 121 -13.88 -9.96 14.51
C ILE A 121 -15.27 -10.48 14.91
N ASP A 122 -16.20 -10.55 13.96
CA ASP A 122 -17.58 -10.97 14.27
C ASP A 122 -17.63 -12.47 14.61
N ARG A 123 -16.87 -13.29 13.86
CA ARG A 123 -16.79 -14.72 14.17
C ARG A 123 -16.21 -15.00 15.55
N LEU A 124 -15.15 -14.27 15.93
CA LEU A 124 -14.53 -14.40 17.24
C LEU A 124 -15.48 -13.93 18.36
N LYS A 125 -16.22 -12.85 18.14
CA LYS A 125 -17.25 -12.38 19.11
C LYS A 125 -18.36 -13.40 19.29
N HIS A 126 -18.86 -13.97 18.21
CA HIS A 126 -19.88 -15.02 18.24
C HIS A 126 -19.41 -16.26 19.02
N GLN A 127 -18.12 -16.60 18.89
CA GLN A 127 -17.49 -17.71 19.62
C GLN A 127 -17.11 -17.37 21.09
N GLY A 128 -17.47 -16.20 21.59
CA GLY A 128 -17.18 -15.75 22.96
C GLY A 128 -15.68 -15.52 23.23
N TYR A 129 -14.91 -15.12 22.21
CA TYR A 129 -13.49 -14.84 22.39
C TYR A 129 -13.23 -13.49 23.05
N GLU A 130 -12.67 -13.50 24.26
CA GLU A 130 -12.33 -12.31 25.06
C GLU A 130 -10.84 -11.93 24.99
N GLY A 131 -10.03 -12.64 24.19
CA GLY A 131 -8.61 -12.40 24.08
C GLY A 131 -8.26 -11.22 23.17
N SER A 132 -6.97 -10.88 23.09
CA SER A 132 -6.47 -9.78 22.28
C SER A 132 -6.55 -10.08 20.79
N ILE A 133 -7.42 -9.38 20.06
CA ILE A 133 -7.50 -9.41 18.59
C ILE A 133 -6.25 -8.78 17.97
N GLY A 134 -5.66 -7.77 18.62
CA GLY A 134 -4.43 -7.13 18.18
C GLY A 134 -3.27 -8.10 18.03
N HIS A 135 -3.17 -9.13 18.87
CA HIS A 135 -2.15 -10.17 18.73
C HIS A 135 -2.33 -11.00 17.43
N ILE A 136 -3.58 -11.26 17.04
CA ILE A 136 -3.88 -11.99 15.79
C ILE A 136 -3.48 -11.14 14.58
N PHE A 137 -3.79 -9.84 14.59
CA PHE A 137 -3.39 -8.92 13.52
C PHE A 137 -1.88 -8.71 13.43
N ALA A 138 -1.17 -8.68 14.57
CA ALA A 138 0.29 -8.63 14.58
C ALA A 138 0.89 -9.88 13.91
N LYS A 139 0.35 -11.06 14.24
CA LYS A 139 0.77 -12.34 13.62
C LYS A 139 0.43 -12.38 12.11
N GLU A 140 -0.75 -11.89 11.72
CA GLU A 140 -1.15 -11.75 10.32
C GLU A 140 -0.13 -10.90 9.55
N HIS A 141 0.24 -9.75 10.11
CA HIS A 141 1.18 -8.84 9.48
C HIS A 141 2.57 -9.49 9.28
N GLN A 142 3.06 -10.23 10.29
CA GLN A 142 4.34 -10.97 10.19
C GLN A 142 4.29 -12.04 9.10
N ILE A 143 3.21 -12.85 9.06
CA ILE A 143 3.02 -13.89 8.05
C ILE A 143 2.95 -13.25 6.66
N ARG A 144 2.14 -12.21 6.48
CA ARG A 144 1.99 -11.49 5.20
C ARG A 144 3.33 -10.97 4.69
N SER A 145 4.14 -10.36 5.56
CA SER A 145 5.45 -9.81 5.19
C SER A 145 6.42 -10.92 4.78
N GLY A 146 6.53 -11.98 5.58
CA GLY A 146 7.45 -13.09 5.28
C GLY A 146 7.07 -13.85 4.00
N VAL A 147 5.78 -14.16 3.85
CA VAL A 147 5.24 -14.81 2.65
C VAL A 147 5.39 -13.91 1.41
N GLY A 148 5.16 -12.60 1.57
CA GLY A 148 5.32 -11.62 0.51
C GLY A 148 6.75 -11.54 -0.02
N ILE A 149 7.76 -11.54 0.86
CA ILE A 149 9.17 -11.56 0.47
C ILE A 149 9.50 -12.84 -0.33
N ALA A 150 9.10 -14.00 0.18
CA ALA A 150 9.34 -15.27 -0.50
C ALA A 150 8.68 -15.30 -1.90
N ALA A 151 7.42 -14.88 -1.99
CA ALA A 151 6.68 -14.83 -3.25
C ALA A 151 7.32 -13.87 -4.27
N ALA A 152 7.79 -12.71 -3.83
CA ALA A 152 8.44 -11.74 -4.73
C ALA A 152 9.76 -12.28 -5.29
N ILE A 153 10.56 -12.98 -4.49
CA ILE A 153 11.79 -13.64 -4.97
C ILE A 153 11.45 -14.76 -5.97
N ILE A 154 10.49 -15.63 -5.62
CA ILE A 154 10.06 -16.72 -6.51
C ILE A 154 9.47 -16.15 -7.80
N GLY A 155 8.65 -15.09 -7.72
CA GLY A 155 8.08 -14.42 -8.88
C GLY A 155 9.14 -13.82 -9.80
N ALA A 156 10.15 -13.17 -9.24
CA ALA A 156 11.27 -12.66 -10.00
C ALA A 156 12.09 -13.78 -10.70
N PHE A 157 12.29 -14.92 -10.02
CA PHE A 157 12.91 -16.11 -10.62
C PHE A 157 12.05 -16.69 -11.75
N LEU A 158 10.74 -16.81 -11.56
CA LEU A 158 9.83 -17.27 -12.63
C LEU A 158 9.84 -16.32 -13.83
N ALA A 159 10.00 -15.02 -13.61
CA ALA A 159 10.11 -14.03 -14.68
C ALA A 159 11.40 -14.18 -15.52
N ASP A 160 12.47 -14.76 -14.98
CA ASP A 160 13.67 -15.10 -15.77
C ASP A 160 13.39 -16.28 -16.73
N ILE A 161 12.50 -17.20 -16.36
CA ILE A 161 12.09 -18.31 -17.23
C ILE A 161 11.16 -17.76 -18.32
N GLN A 162 10.06 -17.14 -17.93
CA GLN A 162 9.11 -16.46 -18.81
C GLN A 162 8.47 -15.30 -18.06
N ILE A 163 8.56 -14.09 -18.61
CA ILE A 163 8.17 -12.87 -17.90
C ILE A 163 6.70 -12.82 -17.47
N SER A 164 5.80 -13.55 -18.14
CA SER A 164 4.37 -13.63 -17.81
C SER A 164 4.03 -14.71 -16.76
N LEU A 165 4.93 -15.64 -16.44
CA LEU A 165 4.67 -16.74 -15.49
C LEU A 165 4.21 -16.27 -14.11
N PRO A 166 4.79 -15.23 -13.52
CA PRO A 166 4.37 -14.74 -12.20
C PRO A 166 2.89 -14.35 -12.14
N TRP A 167 2.34 -13.81 -13.23
CA TRP A 167 0.92 -13.46 -13.33
C TRP A 167 0.03 -14.70 -13.32
N PHE A 168 0.38 -15.73 -14.08
CA PHE A 168 -0.38 -16.98 -14.12
C PHE A 168 -0.30 -17.75 -12.80
N VAL A 169 0.89 -17.84 -12.21
CA VAL A 169 1.07 -18.49 -10.91
C VAL A 169 0.34 -17.72 -9.81
N GLY A 170 0.52 -16.40 -9.75
CA GLY A 170 -0.18 -15.52 -8.80
C GLY A 170 -1.70 -15.62 -8.95
N GLY A 171 -2.20 -15.60 -10.20
CA GLY A 171 -3.63 -15.77 -10.52
C GLY A 171 -4.17 -17.12 -10.06
N SER A 172 -3.42 -18.21 -10.28
CA SER A 172 -3.79 -19.54 -9.83
C SER A 172 -3.84 -19.66 -8.30
N VAL A 173 -2.89 -19.06 -7.60
CA VAL A 173 -2.87 -18.99 -6.13
C VAL A 173 -4.07 -18.19 -5.61
N MET A 174 -4.40 -17.05 -6.24
CA MET A 174 -5.59 -16.27 -5.87
C MET A 174 -6.88 -17.03 -6.12
N ALA A 175 -7.01 -17.75 -7.25
CA ALA A 175 -8.16 -18.62 -7.54
C ALA A 175 -8.29 -19.74 -6.50
N MET A 176 -7.18 -20.36 -6.10
CA MET A 176 -7.17 -21.33 -4.99
C MET A 176 -7.63 -20.66 -3.69
N GLY A 177 -7.20 -19.43 -3.41
CA GLY A 177 -7.66 -18.64 -2.27
C GLY A 177 -9.18 -18.43 -2.26
N ALA A 178 -9.79 -18.17 -3.41
CA ALA A 178 -11.25 -18.07 -3.55
C ALA A 178 -11.96 -19.38 -3.20
N VAL A 179 -11.48 -20.52 -3.73
CA VAL A 179 -12.02 -21.84 -3.41
C VAL A 179 -11.88 -22.16 -1.92
N MET A 180 -10.71 -21.91 -1.36
CA MET A 180 -10.48 -22.10 0.09
C MET A 180 -11.40 -21.25 0.93
N ALA A 181 -11.60 -19.97 0.58
CA ALA A 181 -12.51 -19.08 1.27
C ALA A 181 -13.96 -19.58 1.20
N ALA A 182 -14.40 -20.04 0.03
CA ALA A 182 -15.73 -20.62 -0.15
C ALA A 182 -15.98 -21.85 0.75
N ILE A 183 -14.96 -22.67 0.97
CA ILE A 183 -15.04 -23.89 1.78
C ILE A 183 -14.91 -23.60 3.27
N TYR A 184 -13.87 -22.84 3.68
CA TYR A 184 -13.49 -22.72 5.08
C TYR A 184 -14.11 -21.53 5.81
N MET A 185 -14.49 -20.46 5.11
CA MET A 185 -15.17 -19.34 5.77
C MET A 185 -16.62 -19.71 6.12
N LYS A 186 -16.92 -19.72 7.40
CA LYS A 186 -18.28 -19.86 7.93
C LYS A 186 -18.80 -18.50 8.33
N GLU A 187 -20.07 -18.22 8.05
CA GLU A 187 -20.73 -16.94 8.31
C GLU A 187 -22.18 -17.20 8.75
N GLU A 188 -22.34 -17.87 9.89
CA GLU A 188 -23.63 -18.27 10.47
C GLU A 188 -24.29 -17.11 11.23
N GLU A 189 -23.48 -16.17 11.72
CA GLU A 189 -23.87 -15.03 12.55
C GLU A 189 -24.15 -13.74 11.75
N PHE A 190 -24.14 -13.80 10.43
CA PHE A 190 -24.28 -12.61 9.60
C PHE A 190 -25.71 -12.03 9.67
N VAL A 191 -25.78 -10.78 10.15
CA VAL A 191 -27.00 -9.99 10.15
C VAL A 191 -26.96 -8.99 9.01
N ARG A 192 -27.80 -9.19 8.01
CA ARG A 192 -27.91 -8.33 6.84
C ARG A 192 -28.27 -6.90 7.26
N GLN A 193 -27.43 -5.95 6.89
CA GLN A 193 -27.68 -4.54 7.09
C GLN A 193 -28.40 -3.91 5.89
N ARG A 194 -29.28 -2.95 6.14
CA ARG A 194 -29.86 -2.13 5.07
C ARG A 194 -28.85 -1.03 4.73
N PHE A 195 -28.34 -1.06 3.52
CA PHE A 195 -27.43 -0.05 3.02
C PHE A 195 -28.13 0.89 2.05
N SER A 196 -27.80 2.19 2.16
CA SER A 196 -28.16 3.19 1.18
C SER A 196 -26.90 3.79 0.58
N PHE A 197 -26.69 3.57 -0.71
CA PHE A 197 -25.56 4.14 -1.45
C PHE A 197 -25.48 5.67 -1.30
N SER A 198 -26.65 6.33 -1.37
CA SER A 198 -26.76 7.78 -1.19
C SER A 198 -26.27 8.23 0.18
N GLN A 199 -26.56 7.46 1.25
CA GLN A 199 -26.07 7.76 2.59
C GLN A 199 -24.55 7.55 2.71
N GLY A 200 -24.00 6.52 2.08
CA GLY A 200 -22.54 6.26 2.05
C GLY A 200 -21.79 7.40 1.37
N VAL A 201 -22.23 7.81 0.18
CA VAL A 201 -21.63 8.93 -0.54
C VAL A 201 -21.77 10.24 0.24
N LYS A 202 -22.94 10.51 0.81
CA LYS A 202 -23.17 11.70 1.64
C LYS A 202 -22.26 11.72 2.85
N SER A 203 -22.13 10.61 3.57
CA SER A 203 -21.23 10.48 4.72
C SER A 203 -19.77 10.75 4.33
N MET A 204 -19.32 10.24 3.17
CA MET A 204 -17.98 10.52 2.66
C MET A 204 -17.77 12.01 2.35
N VAL A 205 -18.71 12.64 1.65
CA VAL A 205 -18.66 14.08 1.33
C VAL A 205 -18.66 14.92 2.59
N ASP A 206 -19.53 14.60 3.56
CA ASP A 206 -19.59 15.30 4.85
C ASP A 206 -18.29 15.12 5.64
N THR A 207 -17.71 13.91 5.63
CA THR A 207 -16.40 13.63 6.24
C THR A 207 -15.30 14.50 5.60
N VAL A 208 -15.22 14.53 4.26
CA VAL A 208 -14.24 15.34 3.55
C VAL A 208 -14.42 16.83 3.88
N LYS A 209 -15.65 17.33 3.84
CA LYS A 209 -15.96 18.75 4.11
C LYS A 209 -15.61 19.15 5.55
N THR A 210 -16.05 18.36 6.53
CA THR A 210 -15.79 18.60 7.96
C THR A 210 -14.29 18.54 8.24
N SER A 211 -13.60 17.55 7.69
CA SER A 211 -12.18 17.38 7.89
C SER A 211 -11.34 18.46 7.19
N ALA A 212 -11.77 18.92 6.02
CA ALA A 212 -11.10 20.04 5.34
C ALA A 212 -11.24 21.34 6.15
N GLN A 213 -12.43 21.62 6.70
CA GLN A 213 -12.65 22.77 7.58
C GLN A 213 -11.82 22.68 8.86
N TYR A 214 -11.80 21.51 9.49
CA TYR A 214 -11.00 21.28 10.70
C TYR A 214 -9.50 21.33 10.40
N GLY A 215 -9.05 20.77 9.28
CA GLY A 215 -7.66 20.83 8.83
C GLY A 215 -7.18 22.25 8.51
N ALA A 216 -8.06 23.12 8.03
CA ALA A 216 -7.75 24.51 7.81
C ALA A 216 -7.54 25.30 9.11
N SER A 217 -8.28 24.95 10.17
CA SER A 217 -8.24 25.65 11.47
C SER A 217 -7.23 25.06 12.47
N ASN A 218 -6.90 23.76 12.35
CA ASN A 218 -6.02 23.07 13.28
C ASN A 218 -4.61 22.88 12.71
N GLU A 219 -3.59 23.44 13.39
CA GLU A 219 -2.21 23.39 12.94
C GLU A 219 -1.64 21.98 12.86
N VAL A 220 -1.95 21.12 13.83
CA VAL A 220 -1.49 19.72 13.86
C VAL A 220 -1.99 18.97 12.63
N VAL A 221 -3.29 19.14 12.32
CA VAL A 221 -3.93 18.47 11.17
C VAL A 221 -3.36 19.00 9.86
N ARG A 222 -3.23 20.33 9.74
CA ARG A 222 -2.62 20.96 8.55
C ARG A 222 -1.21 20.47 8.30
N PHE A 223 -0.39 20.39 9.36
CA PHE A 223 0.98 19.87 9.29
C PHE A 223 1.00 18.43 8.75
N ILE A 224 0.22 17.52 9.32
CA ILE A 224 0.16 16.11 8.88
C ILE A 224 -0.35 15.96 7.47
N LEU A 225 -1.37 16.73 7.07
CA LEU A 225 -1.92 16.69 5.73
C LEU A 225 -0.88 17.13 4.68
N ILE A 226 -0.19 18.25 4.91
CA ILE A 226 0.84 18.73 3.98
C ILE A 226 1.98 17.71 3.90
N MET A 227 2.51 17.26 5.03
CA MET A 227 3.58 16.27 5.07
C MET A 227 3.18 14.97 4.36
N GLY A 228 1.98 14.47 4.62
CA GLY A 228 1.48 13.23 4.03
C GLY A 228 1.22 13.33 2.52
N VAL A 229 0.52 14.39 2.07
CA VAL A 229 0.25 14.61 0.64
C VAL A 229 1.56 14.72 -0.15
N VAL A 230 2.50 15.53 0.33
CA VAL A 230 3.80 15.72 -0.32
C VAL A 230 4.61 14.43 -0.33
N GLN A 231 4.60 13.68 0.75
CA GLN A 231 5.28 12.37 0.81
C GLN A 231 4.68 11.39 -0.20
N PHE A 232 3.34 11.19 -0.19
CA PHE A 232 2.70 10.26 -1.11
C PHE A 232 2.84 10.67 -2.57
N PHE A 233 2.84 11.96 -2.86
CA PHE A 233 3.16 12.49 -4.19
C PHE A 233 4.59 12.11 -4.60
N SER A 234 5.57 12.43 -3.78
CA SER A 234 6.99 12.33 -4.15
C SER A 234 7.52 10.89 -4.20
N VAL A 235 7.03 9.99 -3.33
CA VAL A 235 7.51 8.60 -3.33
C VAL A 235 7.05 7.78 -4.54
N GLN A 236 6.09 8.27 -5.32
CA GLN A 236 5.63 7.55 -6.51
C GLN A 236 6.73 7.41 -7.59
N ALA A 237 7.63 8.38 -7.70
CA ALA A 237 8.80 8.27 -8.58
C ALA A 237 9.65 7.04 -8.22
N ALA A 238 9.99 6.89 -6.93
CA ALA A 238 10.75 5.73 -6.46
C ALA A 238 9.94 4.43 -6.59
N ASN A 239 8.66 4.41 -6.22
CA ASN A 239 7.81 3.23 -6.29
C ASN A 239 7.69 2.63 -7.69
N MET A 240 7.58 3.48 -8.71
CA MET A 240 7.33 3.03 -10.09
C MET A 240 8.59 2.89 -10.93
N GLN A 241 9.70 3.50 -10.52
CA GLN A 241 10.88 3.60 -11.38
C GLN A 241 12.11 2.87 -10.84
N TRP A 242 12.03 2.27 -9.63
CA TRP A 242 13.19 1.56 -9.06
C TRP A 242 13.61 0.35 -9.91
N GLN A 243 12.66 -0.36 -10.54
CA GLN A 243 12.99 -1.50 -11.40
C GLN A 243 13.76 -1.07 -12.66
N PRO A 244 13.26 -0.13 -13.49
CA PRO A 244 14.05 0.33 -14.64
C PRO A 244 15.33 1.07 -14.21
N PHE A 245 15.35 1.76 -13.06
CA PHE A 245 16.56 2.39 -12.56
C PHE A 245 17.64 1.36 -12.17
N PHE A 246 17.31 0.39 -11.33
CA PHE A 246 18.28 -0.64 -10.93
C PHE A 246 18.54 -1.68 -12.03
N GLY A 247 17.61 -1.87 -12.96
CA GLY A 247 17.73 -2.83 -14.05
C GLY A 247 18.98 -2.64 -14.91
N GLN A 248 19.50 -1.41 -15.02
CA GLN A 248 20.76 -1.12 -15.71
C GLN A 248 22.01 -1.74 -15.06
N PHE A 249 21.90 -2.10 -13.77
CA PHE A 249 23.00 -2.67 -12.99
C PHE A 249 22.87 -4.18 -12.77
N LEU A 250 21.72 -4.77 -13.10
CA LEU A 250 21.36 -6.13 -12.71
C LEU A 250 21.50 -7.12 -13.87
N PRO A 251 22.05 -8.33 -13.62
CA PRO A 251 22.25 -9.32 -14.68
C PRO A 251 20.97 -10.06 -15.07
N ASN A 252 19.98 -10.15 -14.18
CA ASN A 252 18.75 -10.92 -14.36
C ASN A 252 17.59 -10.37 -13.52
N LYS A 253 16.37 -10.87 -13.77
CA LYS A 253 15.17 -10.43 -13.06
C LYS A 253 15.08 -10.95 -11.61
N THR A 254 15.68 -12.11 -11.33
CA THR A 254 15.78 -12.66 -9.97
C THR A 254 16.39 -11.65 -9.01
N SER A 255 17.35 -10.83 -9.48
CA SER A 255 17.98 -9.78 -8.69
C SER A 255 16.98 -8.72 -8.17
N PHE A 256 15.91 -8.44 -8.90
CA PHE A 256 14.82 -7.55 -8.42
C PHE A 256 14.11 -8.13 -7.20
N GLY A 257 13.95 -9.45 -7.14
CA GLY A 257 13.39 -10.13 -5.97
C GLY A 257 14.21 -9.90 -4.71
N PHE A 258 15.54 -9.93 -4.82
CA PHE A 258 16.43 -9.63 -3.68
C PHE A 258 16.41 -8.16 -3.28
N ILE A 259 16.35 -7.22 -4.26
CA ILE A 259 16.17 -5.79 -3.94
C ILE A 259 14.84 -5.57 -3.23
N PHE A 260 13.74 -6.16 -3.73
CA PHE A 260 12.43 -6.08 -3.08
C PHE A 260 12.45 -6.63 -1.64
N ALA A 261 13.13 -7.75 -1.42
CA ALA A 261 13.33 -8.30 -0.09
C ALA A 261 14.12 -7.33 0.81
N GLY A 262 15.19 -6.72 0.30
CA GLY A 262 15.96 -5.69 0.99
C GLY A 262 15.10 -4.48 1.37
N VAL A 263 14.25 -4.00 0.46
CA VAL A 263 13.28 -2.92 0.70
C VAL A 263 12.31 -3.30 1.81
N ALA A 264 11.70 -4.48 1.74
CA ALA A 264 10.77 -4.94 2.77
C ALA A 264 11.43 -5.03 4.16
N ILE A 265 12.65 -5.57 4.22
CA ILE A 265 13.44 -5.66 5.46
C ILE A 265 13.80 -4.26 5.97
N ALA A 266 14.24 -3.34 5.11
CA ALA A 266 14.56 -1.97 5.48
C ALA A 266 13.34 -1.24 6.06
N MET A 267 12.16 -1.37 5.43
CA MET A 267 10.91 -0.81 5.95
C MET A 267 10.50 -1.41 7.30
N MET A 268 10.61 -2.73 7.46
CA MET A 268 10.31 -3.42 8.73
C MET A 268 11.26 -2.93 9.84
N PHE A 269 12.56 -2.83 9.55
CA PHE A 269 13.55 -2.31 10.47
C PHE A 269 13.27 -0.86 10.84
N GLY A 270 12.94 -0.01 9.86
CA GLY A 270 12.53 1.37 10.08
C GLY A 270 11.34 1.49 11.04
N SER A 271 10.28 0.70 10.79
CA SER A 271 9.12 0.66 11.68
C SER A 271 9.49 0.22 13.11
N ALA A 272 10.38 -0.76 13.25
CA ALA A 272 10.83 -1.26 14.55
C ALA A 272 11.67 -0.25 15.34
N ILE A 273 12.50 0.56 14.68
CA ILE A 273 13.33 1.57 15.35
C ILE A 273 12.60 2.90 15.60
N ALA A 274 11.43 3.12 15.01
CA ALA A 274 10.68 4.38 15.16
C ALA A 274 10.42 4.78 16.63
N PRO A 275 10.03 3.86 17.56
CA PRO A 275 9.86 4.23 18.97
C PRO A 275 11.16 4.64 19.67
N TRP A 276 12.29 4.03 19.28
CA TRP A 276 13.60 4.42 19.80
C TRP A 276 13.99 5.80 19.31
N PHE A 277 13.80 6.07 18.01
CA PHE A 277 14.06 7.37 17.38
C PHE A 277 13.26 8.49 18.07
N LEU A 278 11.96 8.26 18.31
CA LEU A 278 11.08 9.18 19.00
C LEU A 278 11.55 9.48 20.43
N ARG A 279 11.96 8.46 21.19
CA ARG A 279 12.51 8.64 22.55
C ARG A 279 13.81 9.44 22.55
N LYS A 280 14.64 9.32 21.51
CA LYS A 280 15.92 10.04 21.38
C LYS A 280 15.71 11.50 21.03
N ILE A 281 14.82 11.81 20.10
CA ILE A 281 14.52 13.17 19.64
C ILE A 281 13.62 13.91 20.65
N LYS A 282 12.69 13.21 21.30
CA LYS A 282 11.71 13.72 22.29
C LYS A 282 10.72 14.74 21.74
N ASP A 283 10.71 14.98 20.45
CA ASP A 283 9.81 15.85 19.72
C ASP A 283 9.25 15.07 18.52
N GLU A 284 7.93 14.89 18.51
CA GLU A 284 7.24 14.08 17.50
C GLU A 284 7.20 14.79 16.15
N ARG A 285 6.99 16.11 16.15
CA ARG A 285 6.96 16.94 14.95
C ARG A 285 8.34 16.97 14.29
N LEU A 286 9.39 17.25 15.08
CA LEU A 286 10.76 17.22 14.59
C LEU A 286 11.15 15.84 14.07
N SER A 287 10.71 14.77 14.75
CA SER A 287 10.95 13.40 14.30
C SER A 287 10.37 13.12 12.92
N LEU A 288 9.15 13.59 12.63
CA LEU A 288 8.51 13.47 11.32
C LEU A 288 9.26 14.28 10.26
N VAL A 289 9.68 15.51 10.57
CA VAL A 289 10.41 16.37 9.63
C VAL A 289 11.78 15.77 9.30
N LEU A 290 12.53 15.28 10.31
CA LEU A 290 13.83 14.62 10.09
C LEU A 290 13.65 13.32 9.28
N CYS A 291 12.61 12.56 9.55
CA CYS A 291 12.28 11.36 8.78
C CYS A 291 12.04 11.73 7.29
N GLN A 292 11.25 12.75 7.01
CA GLN A 292 11.00 13.22 5.64
C GLN A 292 12.26 13.76 4.96
N LEU A 293 13.14 14.45 5.69
CA LEU A 293 14.45 14.85 5.16
C LEU A 293 15.29 13.66 4.72
N VAL A 294 15.37 12.61 5.55
CA VAL A 294 16.09 11.37 5.19
C VAL A 294 15.47 10.71 3.97
N ILE A 295 14.13 10.66 3.87
CA ILE A 295 13.44 10.15 2.70
C ILE A 295 13.84 10.94 1.45
N GLY A 296 13.76 12.26 1.48
CA GLY A 296 14.06 13.12 0.33
C GLY A 296 15.53 13.08 -0.10
N VAL A 297 16.45 13.18 0.87
CA VAL A 297 17.89 13.08 0.61
C VAL A 297 18.26 11.71 0.09
N GLY A 298 17.65 10.64 0.62
CA GLY A 298 17.88 9.27 0.17
C GLY A 298 17.48 9.06 -1.29
N ILE A 299 16.28 9.51 -1.71
CA ILE A 299 15.85 9.48 -3.11
C ILE A 299 16.84 10.24 -4.01
N PHE A 300 17.19 11.46 -3.62
CA PHE A 300 18.12 12.30 -4.37
C PHE A 300 19.49 11.62 -4.55
N LEU A 301 20.10 11.16 -3.47
CA LEU A 301 21.42 10.54 -3.50
C LEU A 301 21.44 9.22 -4.29
N THR A 302 20.35 8.47 -4.31
CA THR A 302 20.28 7.20 -5.06
C THR A 302 20.62 7.39 -6.54
N VAL A 303 20.10 8.44 -7.16
CA VAL A 303 20.33 8.69 -8.60
C VAL A 303 21.64 9.43 -8.91
N VAL A 304 22.28 10.01 -7.90
CA VAL A 304 23.61 10.63 -8.05
C VAL A 304 24.70 9.56 -8.22
N PHE A 305 24.53 8.42 -7.54
CA PHE A 305 25.50 7.33 -7.63
C PHE A 305 25.30 6.51 -8.90
N ARG A 306 26.41 6.29 -9.64
CA ARG A 306 26.43 5.51 -10.89
C ARG A 306 26.80 4.04 -10.69
N ASN A 307 26.97 3.60 -9.45
CA ASN A 307 27.32 2.23 -9.06
C ASN A 307 26.22 1.62 -8.22
N LEU A 308 25.96 0.33 -8.39
CA LEU A 308 24.89 -0.39 -7.70
C LEU A 308 24.99 -0.27 -6.18
N THR A 309 26.15 -0.52 -5.60
CA THR A 309 26.32 -0.60 -4.11
C THR A 309 25.93 0.69 -3.41
N PRO A 310 26.49 1.88 -3.72
CA PRO A 310 26.10 3.12 -3.04
C PRO A 310 24.67 3.55 -3.40
N ALA A 311 24.20 3.34 -4.64
CA ALA A 311 22.83 3.64 -5.02
C ALA A 311 21.84 2.77 -4.23
N LEU A 312 22.08 1.47 -4.10
CA LEU A 312 21.23 0.58 -3.33
C LEU A 312 21.28 0.90 -1.83
N ALA A 313 22.43 1.24 -1.28
CA ALA A 313 22.55 1.62 0.12
C ALA A 313 21.70 2.87 0.45
N THR A 314 21.78 3.92 -0.36
CA THR A 314 20.97 5.14 -0.17
C THR A 314 19.49 4.88 -0.41
N TYR A 315 19.13 4.01 -1.36
CA TYR A 315 17.76 3.58 -1.58
C TYR A 315 17.18 2.82 -0.37
N LEU A 316 17.94 1.90 0.21
CA LEU A 316 17.51 1.17 1.42
C LEU A 316 17.39 2.08 2.65
N ILE A 317 18.25 3.10 2.79
CA ILE A 317 18.12 4.13 3.83
C ILE A 317 16.84 4.93 3.64
N HIS A 318 16.53 5.33 2.41
CA HIS A 318 15.26 5.96 2.05
C HIS A 318 14.06 5.08 2.45
N GLU A 319 14.07 3.80 2.10
CA GLU A 319 12.99 2.87 2.42
C GLU A 319 12.86 2.59 3.92
N MET A 320 13.98 2.53 4.64
CA MET A 320 13.99 2.44 6.11
C MET A 320 13.29 3.66 6.73
N ALA A 321 13.60 4.86 6.28
CA ALA A 321 12.93 6.08 6.75
C ALA A 321 11.43 6.08 6.40
N ARG A 322 11.04 5.59 5.21
CA ARG A 322 9.62 5.38 4.85
C ARG A 322 8.91 4.43 5.82
N GLY A 323 9.57 3.37 6.23
CA GLY A 323 9.06 2.45 7.25
C GLY A 323 8.82 3.11 8.60
N MET A 324 9.62 4.12 8.97
CA MET A 324 9.45 4.89 10.22
C MET A 324 8.27 5.86 10.17
N TYR A 325 7.92 6.37 9.00
CA TYR A 325 7.00 7.50 8.85
C TYR A 325 5.62 7.25 9.47
N ASN A 326 4.98 6.11 9.17
CA ASN A 326 3.65 5.83 9.70
C ASN A 326 3.61 5.70 11.24
N PRO A 327 4.50 4.94 11.91
CA PRO A 327 4.55 4.93 13.38
C PRO A 327 4.75 6.32 14.00
N LEU A 328 5.61 7.16 13.42
CA LEU A 328 5.84 8.52 13.91
C LEU A 328 4.61 9.41 13.72
N ARG A 329 3.96 9.34 12.54
CA ARG A 329 2.72 10.06 12.24
C ARG A 329 1.60 9.68 13.20
N ASP A 330 1.43 8.38 13.42
CA ASP A 330 0.36 7.87 14.27
C ASP A 330 0.58 8.25 15.74
N ALA A 331 1.82 8.28 16.21
CA ALA A 331 2.18 8.80 17.53
C ALA A 331 1.80 10.29 17.65
N TYR A 332 2.23 11.12 16.69
CA TYR A 332 1.92 12.54 16.68
C TYR A 332 0.41 12.82 16.62
N LEU A 333 -0.33 12.09 15.78
CA LEU A 333 -1.80 12.19 15.72
C LEU A 333 -2.44 11.82 17.05
N ASN A 334 -2.02 10.71 17.63
CA ASN A 334 -2.62 10.18 18.86
C ASN A 334 -2.44 11.09 20.07
N ASN A 335 -1.31 11.78 20.15
CA ASN A 335 -0.96 12.64 21.27
C ASN A 335 -1.50 14.08 21.13
N ASN A 336 -1.80 14.52 19.91
CA ASN A 336 -2.18 15.91 19.65
C ASN A 336 -3.63 16.11 19.20
N ILE A 337 -4.40 15.01 19.00
CA ILE A 337 -5.80 15.09 18.54
C ILE A 337 -6.74 14.37 19.49
N PRO A 338 -7.88 15.01 19.88
CA PRO A 338 -8.90 14.38 20.70
C PRO A 338 -9.45 13.10 20.08
N SER A 339 -9.72 12.08 20.90
CA SER A 339 -10.16 10.76 20.42
C SER A 339 -11.45 10.81 19.58
N LYS A 340 -12.35 11.77 19.87
CA LYS A 340 -13.62 11.95 19.17
C LYS A 340 -13.42 12.33 17.67
N GLU A 341 -12.36 13.07 17.35
CA GLU A 341 -12.11 13.60 16.01
C GLU A 341 -11.13 12.72 15.21
N ARG A 342 -10.40 11.85 15.91
CA ARG A 342 -9.30 11.04 15.37
C ARG A 342 -9.71 10.18 14.18
N ALA A 343 -10.85 9.46 14.30
CA ALA A 343 -11.32 8.57 13.23
C ALA A 343 -11.61 9.34 11.93
N THR A 344 -12.27 10.50 12.04
CA THR A 344 -12.59 11.37 10.91
C THR A 344 -11.34 11.92 10.24
N LEU A 345 -10.34 12.33 11.03
CA LEU A 345 -9.08 12.87 10.52
C LEU A 345 -8.17 11.80 9.90
N ILE A 346 -8.17 10.57 10.41
CA ILE A 346 -7.45 9.44 9.81
C ILE A 346 -8.06 9.13 8.43
N SER A 347 -9.38 9.10 8.32
CA SER A 347 -10.07 8.87 7.03
C SER A 347 -9.77 9.96 6.01
N PHE A 348 -9.80 11.23 6.44
CA PHE A 348 -9.48 12.36 5.57
C PHE A 348 -8.01 12.36 5.15
N GLY A 349 -7.10 12.07 6.09
CA GLY A 349 -5.69 11.89 5.79
C GLY A 349 -5.46 10.82 4.73
N SER A 350 -6.14 9.68 4.82
CA SER A 350 -6.08 8.61 3.82
C SER A 350 -6.52 9.09 2.44
N ILE A 351 -7.67 9.77 2.34
CA ILE A 351 -8.17 10.34 1.07
C ILE A 351 -7.15 11.32 0.47
N SER A 352 -6.65 12.24 1.28
CA SER A 352 -5.69 13.25 0.82
C SER A 352 -4.37 12.62 0.34
N HIS A 353 -3.89 11.59 1.04
CA HIS A 353 -2.71 10.83 0.63
C HIS A 353 -2.93 10.12 -0.71
N HIS A 354 -4.09 9.47 -0.92
CA HIS A 354 -4.40 8.82 -2.18
C HIS A 354 -4.44 9.82 -3.35
N LEU A 355 -5.06 10.98 -3.16
CA LEU A 355 -5.08 12.04 -4.18
C LEU A 355 -3.66 12.55 -4.48
N GLY A 356 -2.84 12.80 -3.45
CA GLY A 356 -1.43 13.16 -3.63
C GLY A 356 -0.66 12.10 -4.42
N GLY A 357 -0.86 10.82 -4.09
CA GLY A 357 -0.25 9.69 -4.78
C GLY A 357 -0.68 9.58 -6.25
N MET A 358 -1.96 9.77 -6.56
CA MET A 358 -2.48 9.73 -7.94
C MET A 358 -1.86 10.84 -8.80
N VAL A 359 -1.79 12.08 -8.29
CA VAL A 359 -1.12 13.18 -9.00
C VAL A 359 0.38 12.90 -9.13
N GLY A 360 1.00 12.35 -8.09
CA GLY A 360 2.40 11.93 -8.09
C GLY A 360 2.73 10.87 -9.14
N LEU A 361 1.84 9.89 -9.35
CA LEU A 361 1.98 8.89 -10.41
C LEU A 361 2.05 9.54 -11.80
N LEU A 362 1.09 10.42 -12.11
CA LEU A 362 1.06 11.09 -13.42
C LEU A 362 2.27 12.01 -13.61
N ALA A 363 2.59 12.82 -12.61
CA ALA A 363 3.72 13.73 -12.66
C ALA A 363 5.07 13.00 -12.78
N SER A 364 5.30 11.99 -11.95
CA SER A 364 6.56 11.23 -11.98
C SER A 364 6.71 10.40 -13.25
N GLY A 365 5.60 9.82 -13.78
CA GLY A 365 5.58 9.10 -15.04
C GLY A 365 5.93 10.01 -16.22
N ALA A 366 5.31 11.19 -16.28
CA ALA A 366 5.61 12.18 -17.32
C ALA A 366 7.07 12.68 -17.25
N MET A 367 7.55 13.03 -16.04
CA MET A 367 8.95 13.43 -15.87
C MET A 367 9.93 12.33 -16.26
N ALA A 368 9.66 11.09 -15.91
CA ALA A 368 10.55 9.97 -16.25
C ALA A 368 10.58 9.68 -17.74
N GLU A 369 9.44 9.78 -18.44
CA GLU A 369 9.33 9.53 -19.88
C GLU A 369 9.92 10.67 -20.70
N TYR A 370 9.50 11.92 -20.44
CA TYR A 370 9.88 13.06 -21.28
C TYR A 370 11.21 13.73 -20.91
N MET A 371 11.73 13.44 -19.71
CA MET A 371 13.02 13.97 -19.26
C MET A 371 13.99 12.84 -18.92
N SER A 372 13.88 12.24 -17.71
CA SER A 372 14.62 11.03 -17.30
C SER A 372 14.15 10.54 -15.93
N ILE A 373 14.43 9.27 -15.61
CA ILE A 373 14.22 8.71 -14.26
C ILE A 373 15.01 9.52 -13.20
N PRO A 374 16.31 9.82 -13.38
CA PRO A 374 17.03 10.66 -12.41
C PRO A 374 16.37 12.01 -12.18
N THR A 375 15.88 12.69 -13.22
CA THR A 375 15.18 13.98 -13.07
C THR A 375 13.93 13.84 -12.20
N ALA A 376 13.09 12.84 -12.43
CA ALA A 376 11.89 12.59 -11.63
C ALA A 376 12.23 12.37 -10.14
N TRP A 377 13.28 11.63 -9.84
CA TRP A 377 13.74 11.36 -8.48
C TRP A 377 14.37 12.58 -7.80
N ILE A 378 15.19 13.36 -8.55
CA ILE A 378 15.77 14.61 -8.04
C ILE A 378 14.65 15.58 -7.65
N VAL A 379 13.68 15.81 -8.53
CA VAL A 379 12.55 16.71 -8.28
C VAL A 379 11.75 16.23 -7.07
N SER A 380 11.43 14.94 -7.00
CA SER A 380 10.72 14.34 -5.88
C SER A 380 11.48 14.49 -4.55
N GLY A 381 12.78 14.22 -4.55
CA GLY A 381 13.65 14.40 -3.39
C GLY A 381 13.71 15.86 -2.93
N LEU A 382 13.86 16.81 -3.87
CA LEU A 382 13.88 18.26 -3.57
C LEU A 382 12.54 18.74 -2.98
N ILE A 383 11.41 18.30 -3.52
CA ILE A 383 10.08 18.65 -2.96
C ILE A 383 9.98 18.19 -1.51
N LEU A 384 10.42 16.97 -1.17
CA LEU A 384 10.43 16.46 0.20
C LEU A 384 11.34 17.29 1.12
N VAL A 385 12.56 17.60 0.67
CA VAL A 385 13.54 18.37 1.45
C VAL A 385 13.05 19.81 1.68
N ILE A 386 12.57 20.48 0.63
CA ILE A 386 12.05 21.86 0.73
C ILE A 386 10.87 21.92 1.69
N THR A 387 9.92 20.97 1.56
CA THR A 387 8.76 20.92 2.48
C THR A 387 9.19 20.67 3.91
N ALA A 388 10.12 19.76 4.16
CA ALA A 388 10.64 19.49 5.49
C ALA A 388 11.32 20.72 6.10
N LEU A 389 12.17 21.43 5.34
CA LEU A 389 12.84 22.65 5.79
C LEU A 389 11.85 23.80 6.04
N PHE A 390 10.80 23.91 5.22
CA PHE A 390 9.73 24.89 5.45
C PHE A 390 8.99 24.63 6.76
N MET A 391 8.70 23.36 7.05
CA MET A 391 8.01 22.94 8.28
C MET A 391 8.86 23.15 9.54
N LEU A 392 10.20 23.05 9.45
CA LEU A 392 11.12 23.40 10.54
C LEU A 392 11.11 24.92 10.85
N LYS A 393 11.01 25.77 9.80
CA LYS A 393 10.99 27.23 9.99
C LYS A 393 9.67 27.73 10.59
N SER A 394 8.55 27.10 10.27
CA SER A 394 7.24 27.53 10.76
C SER A 394 7.09 27.35 12.27
N GLU A 395 7.83 26.42 12.88
CA GLU A 395 7.86 26.17 14.32
C GLU A 395 8.54 27.30 15.13
N LYS A 396 9.57 27.92 14.56
CA LYS A 396 10.31 29.00 15.25
C LYS A 396 9.56 30.35 15.27
N ARG A 397 8.38 30.45 14.65
CA ARG A 397 7.59 31.68 14.56
C ARG A 397 6.36 31.72 15.48
N ASN A 398 6.06 30.64 16.15
CA ASN A 398 4.99 30.51 17.16
C ASN A 398 5.62 30.25 18.54
#